data_f79dfde73fc106f4979f94ac8c78b6d5
#
_entry.id   f79dfde73fc106f4979f94ac8c78b6d5
#
_cell.length_a   1.000
_cell.length_b   1.000
_cell.length_c   1.000
_cell.angle_alpha   90.00
_cell.angle_beta   90.00
_cell.angle_gamma   90.00
#
_symmetry.space_group_name_H-M   'P 1'
#
loop_
_entity.id
_entity.type
_entity.pdbx_description
1 polymer ?
#
loop_
_entity_poly.entity_id
_entity_poly.type
_entity_poly.pdbx_seq_one_letter_code
_entity_poly.pdbx_strand_id
1 'polypeptide(L)'
;MTRLMKSLVILFGLFAMQVHAQQSAFQQDGYISGFGPFVRIPGDTMMPKEAEFKVAFDTGVAASPGTVNKTMVAAARFLNMHVDAGISPDKIDLVVVIHGSAGADVGTAAYYEDQHLQANASAPLVSALIEKGVKFIVCGQSAAFYGMSSGDFMPGVETALSAMTAHALL
;
A
#
# COMPACT_ATOMS: atom_id res chain seq x y z
N MET A 1 -10.44 38.64 32.74
CA MET A 1 -10.28 38.01 31.41
C MET A 1 -8.93 37.30 31.21
N THR A 2 -7.85 37.66 31.88
CA THR A 2 -6.48 37.13 31.62
C THR A 2 -6.20 35.72 32.15
N ARG A 3 -6.89 35.23 33.18
CA ARG A 3 -6.66 33.87 33.71
C ARG A 3 -7.31 32.76 32.88
N LEU A 4 -8.46 33.04 32.24
CA LEU A 4 -9.16 32.04 31.40
C LEU A 4 -8.41 31.75 30.07
N MET A 5 -7.78 32.79 29.50
CA MET A 5 -6.99 32.63 28.28
C MET A 5 -5.71 31.78 28.47
N LYS A 6 -5.05 31.89 29.65
CA LYS A 6 -3.83 31.09 29.94
C LYS A 6 -4.14 29.62 30.10
N SER A 7 -5.27 29.23 30.66
CA SER A 7 -5.70 27.85 30.81
C SER A 7 -6.06 27.21 29.46
N LEU A 8 -6.63 27.95 28.53
CA LEU A 8 -7.00 27.46 27.22
C LEU A 8 -5.77 27.15 26.35
N VAL A 9 -4.72 27.96 26.43
CA VAL A 9 -3.47 27.74 25.68
C VAL A 9 -2.74 26.52 26.19
N ILE A 10 -2.74 26.25 27.49
CA ILE A 10 -2.09 25.06 28.07
C ILE A 10 -2.82 23.77 27.65
N LEU A 11 -4.16 23.78 27.59
CA LEU A 11 -4.96 22.62 27.18
C LEU A 11 -4.73 22.27 25.71
N PHE A 12 -4.57 23.26 24.83
CA PHE A 12 -4.30 23.06 23.41
C PHE A 12 -2.89 22.52 23.15
N GLY A 13 -1.90 22.97 23.93
CA GLY A 13 -0.52 22.46 23.85
C GLY A 13 -0.39 21.00 24.27
N LEU A 14 -1.11 20.57 25.30
CA LEU A 14 -1.12 19.17 25.78
C LEU A 14 -1.76 18.22 24.76
N PHE A 15 -2.81 18.64 24.06
CA PHE A 15 -3.47 17.83 23.02
C PHE A 15 -2.56 17.63 21.78
N ALA A 16 -1.85 18.68 21.37
CA ALA A 16 -0.88 18.60 20.26
C ALA A 16 0.29 17.64 20.57
N MET A 17 0.79 17.64 21.81
CA MET A 17 1.85 16.70 22.23
C MET A 17 1.41 15.24 22.20
N GLN A 18 0.17 14.93 22.54
CA GLN A 18 -0.34 13.55 22.49
C GLN A 18 -0.44 13.00 21.08
N VAL A 19 -0.84 13.82 20.10
CA VAL A 19 -0.93 13.40 18.69
C VAL A 19 0.45 13.09 18.12
N HIS A 20 1.48 13.87 18.45
CA HIS A 20 2.85 13.63 18.01
C HIS A 20 3.45 12.36 18.63
N ALA A 21 3.17 12.07 19.89
CA ALA A 21 3.64 10.86 20.56
C ALA A 21 3.05 9.57 19.94
N GLN A 22 1.80 9.60 19.49
CA GLN A 22 1.18 8.47 18.80
C GLN A 22 1.76 8.24 17.40
N GLN A 23 2.08 9.29 16.66
CA GLN A 23 2.71 9.17 15.33
C GLN A 23 4.16 8.65 15.42
N SER A 24 4.89 8.98 16.47
CA SER A 24 6.26 8.50 16.69
C SER A 24 6.36 7.00 16.97
N ALA A 25 5.25 6.33 17.31
CA ALA A 25 5.21 4.89 17.51
C ALA A 25 5.26 4.09 16.18
N PHE A 26 4.96 4.73 15.03
CA PHE A 26 5.00 4.09 13.73
C PHE A 26 6.44 3.94 13.23
N GLN A 27 6.83 2.69 12.98
CA GLN A 27 8.11 2.37 12.37
C GLN A 27 8.02 2.53 10.85
N GLN A 28 9.04 3.14 10.25
CA GLN A 28 9.16 3.34 8.81
C GLN A 28 10.03 2.26 8.14
N ASP A 29 10.91 1.64 8.92
CA ASP A 29 11.84 0.63 8.44
C ASP A 29 11.30 -0.77 8.77
N GLY A 30 10.80 -1.42 7.74
CA GLY A 30 10.32 -2.79 7.76
C GLY A 30 10.90 -3.61 6.61
N TYR A 31 10.30 -4.76 6.34
CA TYR A 31 10.69 -5.64 5.23
C TYR A 31 10.58 -4.92 3.86
N ILE A 32 9.61 -4.01 3.73
CA ILE A 32 9.49 -3.04 2.64
C ILE A 32 9.95 -1.68 3.19
N SER A 33 11.24 -1.38 3.06
CA SER A 33 11.85 -0.18 3.62
C SER A 33 11.26 1.10 3.01
N GLY A 34 10.97 2.09 3.85
CA GLY A 34 10.42 3.38 3.45
C GLY A 34 8.92 3.39 3.15
N PHE A 35 8.25 2.24 3.18
CA PHE A 35 6.82 2.12 2.88
C PHE A 35 6.09 1.28 3.93
N GLY A 36 4.75 1.45 3.99
CA GLY A 36 3.90 0.64 4.85
C GLY A 36 4.21 0.78 6.34
N PRO A 37 4.20 2.00 6.90
CA PRO A 37 4.50 2.21 8.32
C PRO A 37 3.58 1.39 9.21
N PHE A 38 4.15 0.79 10.29
CA PHE A 38 3.43 -0.10 11.18
C PHE A 38 3.84 0.12 12.65
N VAL A 39 3.06 -0.42 13.58
CA VAL A 39 3.33 -0.39 15.02
C VAL A 39 3.47 -1.82 15.52
N ARG A 40 4.49 -2.08 16.34
CA ARG A 40 4.59 -3.34 17.09
C ARG A 40 3.52 -3.41 18.16
N ILE A 41 2.73 -4.48 18.14
CA ILE A 41 1.71 -4.72 19.16
C ILE A 41 2.32 -5.67 20.22
N PRO A 42 2.59 -5.19 21.44
CA PRO A 42 3.18 -6.02 22.49
C PRO A 42 2.23 -7.15 22.91
N GLY A 43 2.78 -8.34 23.10
CA GLY A 43 2.02 -9.48 23.63
C GLY A 43 1.01 -10.06 22.67
N ASP A 44 1.16 -9.85 21.37
CA ASP A 44 0.29 -10.47 20.39
C ASP A 44 0.41 -12.00 20.44
N THR A 45 -0.66 -12.61 20.89
CA THR A 45 -0.79 -14.08 21.01
C THR A 45 -1.51 -14.70 19.82
N MET A 46 -2.02 -13.87 18.88
CA MET A 46 -2.85 -14.34 17.77
C MET A 46 -2.04 -14.68 16.51
N MET A 47 -0.71 -14.65 16.59
CA MET A 47 0.16 -14.94 15.46
C MET A 47 0.86 -16.29 15.62
N PRO A 48 0.29 -17.41 15.10
CA PRO A 48 0.97 -18.68 15.07
C PRO A 48 2.21 -18.59 14.17
N LYS A 49 3.39 -18.95 14.68
CA LYS A 49 4.66 -18.88 13.90
C LYS A 49 4.65 -19.70 12.62
N GLU A 50 3.81 -20.74 12.57
CA GLU A 50 3.65 -21.62 11.41
C GLU A 50 2.50 -21.18 10.48
N ALA A 51 1.91 -20.01 10.72
CA ALA A 51 0.82 -19.52 9.87
C ALA A 51 1.32 -19.26 8.43
N GLU A 52 0.51 -19.68 7.48
CA GLU A 52 0.64 -19.36 6.07
C GLU A 52 -0.48 -18.40 5.67
N PHE A 53 -0.12 -17.37 4.92
CA PHE A 53 -1.06 -16.34 4.52
C PHE A 53 -1.23 -16.34 3.00
N LYS A 54 -2.48 -16.43 2.56
CA LYS A 54 -2.88 -16.12 1.18
C LYS A 54 -3.79 -14.91 1.21
N VAL A 55 -3.32 -13.80 0.69
CA VAL A 55 -3.95 -12.51 0.86
C VAL A 55 -4.11 -11.81 -0.47
N ALA A 56 -5.34 -11.42 -0.80
CA ALA A 56 -5.63 -10.55 -1.93
C ALA A 56 -6.04 -9.17 -1.43
N PHE A 57 -5.30 -8.14 -1.82
CA PHE A 57 -5.72 -6.76 -1.73
C PHE A 57 -6.40 -6.36 -3.04
N ASP A 58 -7.43 -5.54 -2.95
CA ASP A 58 -8.19 -5.06 -4.11
C ASP A 58 -8.17 -3.52 -4.15
N THR A 59 -7.96 -2.95 -5.33
CA THR A 59 -8.02 -1.49 -5.53
C THR A 59 -8.63 -1.13 -6.87
N GLY A 60 -9.67 -0.28 -6.83
CA GLY A 60 -10.40 0.16 -8.02
C GLY A 60 -10.25 1.66 -8.32
N VAL A 61 -9.63 2.41 -7.41
CA VAL A 61 -9.50 3.87 -7.52
C VAL A 61 -8.04 4.28 -7.50
N ALA A 62 -7.62 5.02 -8.53
CA ALA A 62 -6.27 5.58 -8.59
C ALA A 62 -5.99 6.53 -7.42
N ALA A 63 -4.73 6.59 -7.02
CA ALA A 63 -4.25 7.61 -6.13
C ALA A 63 -4.36 9.00 -6.79
N SER A 64 -4.54 10.05 -5.99
CA SER A 64 -4.40 11.40 -6.50
C SER A 64 -2.98 11.61 -7.01
N PRO A 65 -2.78 12.30 -8.14
CA PRO A 65 -1.46 12.57 -8.67
C PRO A 65 -0.50 13.12 -7.60
N GLY A 66 0.74 12.59 -7.57
CA GLY A 66 1.75 12.93 -6.56
C GLY A 66 1.60 12.20 -5.21
N THR A 67 0.59 11.31 -5.07
CA THR A 67 0.40 10.50 -3.86
C THR A 67 0.52 9.01 -4.16
N VAL A 68 0.89 8.22 -3.15
CA VAL A 68 1.01 6.76 -3.25
C VAL A 68 -0.35 6.10 -3.02
N ASN A 69 -0.68 5.06 -3.79
CA ASN A 69 -1.92 4.31 -3.61
C ASN A 69 -1.99 3.67 -2.22
N LYS A 70 -3.07 3.97 -1.49
CA LYS A 70 -3.25 3.56 -0.09
C LYS A 70 -3.37 2.05 0.09
N THR A 71 -3.93 1.34 -0.88
CA THR A 71 -4.03 -0.13 -0.85
C THR A 71 -2.65 -0.76 -0.99
N MET A 72 -1.79 -0.23 -1.85
CA MET A 72 -0.41 -0.69 -2.00
C MET A 72 0.41 -0.41 -0.73
N VAL A 73 0.20 0.75 -0.08
CA VAL A 73 0.77 1.04 1.24
C VAL A 73 0.27 0.05 2.30
N ALA A 74 -1.01 -0.35 2.24
CA ALA A 74 -1.55 -1.36 3.16
C ALA A 74 -0.95 -2.75 2.91
N ALA A 75 -0.70 -3.13 1.66
CA ALA A 75 0.00 -4.37 1.30
C ALA A 75 1.43 -4.41 1.86
N ALA A 76 2.19 -3.31 1.72
CA ALA A 76 3.51 -3.17 2.32
C ALA A 76 3.45 -3.25 3.85
N ARG A 77 2.47 -2.60 4.48
CA ARG A 77 2.26 -2.66 5.93
C ARG A 77 1.95 -4.08 6.39
N PHE A 78 1.14 -4.82 5.65
CA PHE A 78 0.84 -6.21 5.96
C PHE A 78 2.13 -7.04 6.01
N LEU A 79 2.98 -6.96 4.99
CA LEU A 79 4.27 -7.65 4.96
C LEU A 79 5.15 -7.23 6.15
N ASN A 80 5.30 -5.91 6.37
CA ASN A 80 6.15 -5.40 7.44
C ASN A 80 5.71 -5.92 8.83
N MET A 81 4.40 -5.86 9.14
CA MET A 81 3.87 -6.33 10.43
C MET A 81 4.12 -7.81 10.64
N HIS A 82 3.88 -8.64 9.63
CA HIS A 82 3.97 -10.09 9.77
C HIS A 82 5.42 -10.57 9.83
N VAL A 83 6.29 -10.00 9.00
CA VAL A 83 7.73 -10.31 9.04
C VAL A 83 8.36 -9.84 10.36
N ASP A 84 8.01 -8.65 10.85
CA ASP A 84 8.46 -8.15 12.16
C ASP A 84 7.95 -9.04 13.32
N ALA A 85 6.75 -9.62 13.18
CA ALA A 85 6.20 -10.59 14.14
C ALA A 85 6.82 -11.99 14.04
N GLY A 86 7.78 -12.21 13.12
CA GLY A 86 8.53 -13.47 12.98
C GLY A 86 7.96 -14.46 11.98
N ILE A 87 7.01 -14.06 11.14
CA ILE A 87 6.55 -14.88 10.02
C ILE A 87 7.58 -14.79 8.89
N SER A 88 7.98 -15.94 8.37
CA SER A 88 8.89 -15.99 7.21
C SER A 88 8.20 -15.44 5.97
N PRO A 89 8.87 -14.57 5.16
CA PRO A 89 8.27 -13.98 3.96
C PRO A 89 7.76 -15.01 2.95
N ASP A 90 8.37 -16.19 2.87
CA ASP A 90 7.97 -17.29 1.98
C ASP A 90 6.65 -17.95 2.39
N LYS A 91 6.14 -17.67 3.60
CA LYS A 91 4.82 -18.08 4.07
C LYS A 91 3.72 -17.06 3.77
N ILE A 92 4.04 -15.99 3.05
CA ILE A 92 3.09 -14.93 2.72
C ILE A 92 2.94 -14.83 1.19
N ASP A 93 1.87 -15.43 0.65
CA ASP A 93 1.48 -15.24 -0.75
C ASP A 93 0.52 -14.06 -0.84
N LEU A 94 1.02 -12.92 -1.33
CA LEU A 94 0.27 -11.68 -1.39
C LEU A 94 0.08 -11.24 -2.83
N VAL A 95 -1.16 -10.91 -3.16
CA VAL A 95 -1.56 -10.42 -4.48
C VAL A 95 -2.27 -9.09 -4.34
N VAL A 96 -2.00 -8.15 -5.25
CA VAL A 96 -2.78 -6.92 -5.39
C VAL A 96 -3.56 -7.00 -6.70
N VAL A 97 -4.87 -7.10 -6.62
CA VAL A 97 -5.79 -7.07 -7.76
C VAL A 97 -6.18 -5.63 -8.03
N ILE A 98 -6.01 -5.20 -9.28
CA ILE A 98 -6.15 -3.82 -9.70
C ILE A 98 -7.22 -3.71 -10.78
N HIS A 99 -8.17 -2.81 -10.59
CA HIS A 99 -9.22 -2.55 -11.58
C HIS A 99 -9.58 -1.05 -11.61
N GLY A 100 -10.61 -0.69 -12.40
CA GLY A 100 -11.04 0.70 -12.53
C GLY A 100 -9.89 1.63 -12.88
N SER A 101 -9.88 2.83 -12.35
CA SER A 101 -8.83 3.83 -12.60
C SER A 101 -7.47 3.50 -11.94
N ALA A 102 -7.44 2.56 -10.98
CA ALA A 102 -6.20 2.21 -10.27
C ALA A 102 -5.14 1.58 -11.19
N GLY A 103 -5.49 1.16 -12.41
CA GLY A 103 -4.53 0.72 -13.43
C GLY A 103 -3.42 1.74 -13.68
N ALA A 104 -3.70 3.03 -13.60
CA ALA A 104 -2.71 4.09 -13.76
C ALA A 104 -1.58 4.02 -12.73
N ASP A 105 -1.87 3.59 -11.48
CA ASP A 105 -0.88 3.53 -10.40
C ASP A 105 0.22 2.48 -10.62
N VAL A 106 -0.01 1.52 -11.53
CA VAL A 106 0.96 0.51 -11.99
C VAL A 106 1.43 0.75 -13.41
N GLY A 107 1.11 1.91 -13.97
CA GLY A 107 1.58 2.34 -15.29
C GLY A 107 3.07 2.66 -15.29
N THR A 108 3.72 2.43 -16.45
CA THR A 108 5.09 2.86 -16.69
C THR A 108 5.24 4.36 -16.52
N ALA A 109 6.47 4.84 -16.32
CA ALA A 109 6.77 6.27 -16.24
C ALA A 109 6.22 7.01 -17.46
N ALA A 110 6.46 6.49 -18.67
CA ALA A 110 6.00 7.10 -19.91
C ALA A 110 4.48 7.23 -19.97
N TYR A 111 3.75 6.16 -19.65
CA TYR A 111 2.28 6.18 -19.61
C TYR A 111 1.76 7.18 -18.58
N TYR A 112 2.29 7.14 -17.35
CA TYR A 112 1.80 7.99 -16.27
C TYR A 112 2.09 9.47 -16.51
N GLU A 113 3.29 9.81 -17.01
CA GLU A 113 3.66 11.19 -17.34
C GLU A 113 2.81 11.76 -18.48
N ASP A 114 2.48 10.95 -19.49
CA ASP A 114 1.59 11.37 -20.57
C ASP A 114 0.20 11.73 -20.05
N GLN A 115 -0.34 10.95 -19.10
CA GLN A 115 -1.69 11.14 -18.57
C GLN A 115 -1.77 12.22 -17.47
N HIS A 116 -0.72 12.44 -16.71
CA HIS A 116 -0.76 13.25 -15.48
C HIS A 116 0.27 14.40 -15.43
N LEU A 117 1.18 14.50 -16.41
CA LEU A 117 2.24 15.50 -16.49
C LEU A 117 3.17 15.52 -15.26
N GLN A 118 3.32 14.38 -14.58
CA GLN A 118 4.17 14.18 -13.42
C GLN A 118 4.53 12.72 -13.21
N ALA A 119 5.52 12.45 -12.36
CA ALA A 119 5.97 11.10 -12.06
C ALA A 119 4.92 10.28 -11.28
N ASN A 120 4.87 8.98 -11.53
CA ASN A 120 4.05 8.03 -10.77
C ASN A 120 4.61 7.83 -9.35
N ALA A 121 3.98 8.44 -8.36
CA ALA A 121 4.39 8.33 -6.97
C ALA A 121 4.25 6.91 -6.40
N SER A 122 3.41 6.06 -6.97
CA SER A 122 3.24 4.65 -6.56
C SER A 122 4.34 3.74 -7.10
N ALA A 123 5.03 4.11 -8.21
CA ALA A 123 5.96 3.25 -8.90
C ALA A 123 7.12 2.71 -8.03
N PRO A 124 7.77 3.51 -7.16
CA PRO A 124 8.82 2.99 -6.28
C PRO A 124 8.31 1.90 -5.32
N LEU A 125 7.11 2.07 -4.78
CA LEU A 125 6.49 1.07 -3.90
C LEU A 125 6.11 -0.19 -4.68
N VAL A 126 5.52 -0.05 -5.86
CA VAL A 126 5.15 -1.20 -6.73
C VAL A 126 6.40 -2.02 -7.05
N SER A 127 7.49 -1.38 -7.47
CA SER A 127 8.76 -2.07 -7.74
C SER A 127 9.28 -2.82 -6.51
N ALA A 128 9.31 -2.15 -5.34
CA ALA A 128 9.77 -2.77 -4.10
C ALA A 128 8.92 -3.99 -3.69
N LEU A 129 7.61 -3.94 -3.89
CA LEU A 129 6.70 -5.05 -3.61
C LEU A 129 6.91 -6.21 -4.59
N ILE A 130 7.07 -5.94 -5.89
CA ILE A 130 7.36 -6.95 -6.91
C ILE A 130 8.69 -7.66 -6.61
N GLU A 131 9.75 -6.92 -6.25
CA GLU A 131 11.04 -7.48 -5.84
C GLU A 131 10.94 -8.43 -4.64
N LYS A 132 9.94 -8.24 -3.79
CA LYS A 132 9.64 -9.11 -2.63
C LYS A 132 8.63 -10.21 -2.94
N GLY A 133 8.28 -10.42 -4.21
CA GLY A 133 7.43 -11.52 -4.66
C GLY A 133 5.93 -11.22 -4.61
N VAL A 134 5.52 -9.99 -4.34
CA VAL A 134 4.11 -9.59 -4.42
C VAL A 134 3.67 -9.60 -5.88
N LYS A 135 2.57 -10.27 -6.17
CA LYS A 135 1.97 -10.28 -7.51
C LYS A 135 1.03 -9.09 -7.68
N PHE A 136 1.11 -8.45 -8.83
CA PHE A 136 0.20 -7.39 -9.27
C PHE A 136 -0.57 -7.84 -10.48
N ILE A 137 -1.91 -7.89 -10.38
CA ILE A 137 -2.78 -8.40 -11.44
C ILE A 137 -3.80 -7.32 -11.83
N VAL A 138 -3.71 -6.83 -13.06
CA VAL A 138 -4.64 -5.83 -13.60
C VAL A 138 -5.82 -6.53 -14.27
N CYS A 139 -7.01 -6.00 -14.04
CA CYS A 139 -8.23 -6.37 -14.74
C CYS A 139 -8.16 -5.96 -16.22
N GLY A 140 -8.16 -6.94 -17.12
CA GLY A 140 -8.13 -6.68 -18.56
C GLY A 140 -9.33 -5.89 -19.07
N GLN A 141 -10.51 -6.04 -18.45
CA GLN A 141 -11.68 -5.23 -18.81
C GLN A 141 -11.49 -3.75 -18.48
N SER A 142 -10.88 -3.47 -17.32
CA SER A 142 -10.53 -2.09 -16.92
C SER A 142 -9.41 -1.52 -17.81
N ALA A 143 -8.37 -2.31 -18.09
CA ALA A 143 -7.30 -1.90 -18.99
C ALA A 143 -7.86 -1.50 -20.36
N ALA A 144 -8.69 -2.34 -20.95
CA ALA A 144 -9.34 -2.05 -22.23
C ALA A 144 -10.22 -0.78 -22.17
N PHE A 145 -10.98 -0.60 -21.09
CA PHE A 145 -11.83 0.58 -20.91
C PHE A 145 -11.02 1.89 -20.84
N TYR A 146 -9.85 1.85 -20.19
CA TYR A 146 -8.95 3.01 -20.08
C TYR A 146 -7.92 3.11 -21.21
N GLY A 147 -8.01 2.24 -22.24
CA GLY A 147 -7.12 2.25 -23.39
C GLY A 147 -5.68 1.83 -23.08
N MET A 148 -5.48 1.09 -21.97
CA MET A 148 -4.17 0.57 -21.58
C MET A 148 -3.88 -0.77 -22.23
N SER A 149 -2.64 -0.95 -22.68
CA SER A 149 -2.09 -2.20 -23.20
C SER A 149 -1.09 -2.80 -22.22
N SER A 150 -0.63 -4.03 -22.49
CA SER A 150 0.39 -4.68 -21.65
C SER A 150 1.72 -3.91 -21.62
N GLY A 151 2.04 -3.13 -22.65
CA GLY A 151 3.26 -2.31 -22.69
C GLY A 151 3.19 -1.05 -21.81
N ASP A 152 2.00 -0.68 -21.37
CA ASP A 152 1.79 0.49 -20.51
C ASP A 152 1.97 0.18 -19.01
N PHE A 153 2.08 -1.11 -18.64
CA PHE A 153 2.28 -1.52 -17.26
C PHE A 153 3.76 -1.70 -16.92
N MET A 154 4.06 -1.47 -15.66
CA MET A 154 5.39 -1.70 -15.10
C MET A 154 5.82 -3.19 -15.25
N PRO A 155 7.11 -3.48 -15.40
CA PRO A 155 7.61 -4.85 -15.42
C PRO A 155 7.18 -5.65 -14.18
N GLY A 156 6.69 -6.89 -14.39
CA GLY A 156 6.21 -7.74 -13.32
C GLY A 156 4.72 -7.58 -12.99
N VAL A 157 4.02 -6.64 -13.65
CA VAL A 157 2.57 -6.52 -13.58
C VAL A 157 1.93 -7.44 -14.62
N GLU A 158 1.00 -8.28 -14.19
CA GLU A 158 0.28 -9.25 -15.01
C GLU A 158 -1.14 -8.75 -15.33
N THR A 159 -1.78 -9.35 -16.33
CA THR A 159 -3.16 -9.03 -16.68
C THR A 159 -4.02 -10.30 -16.63
N ALA A 160 -5.14 -10.24 -15.93
CA ALA A 160 -6.16 -11.27 -15.95
C ALA A 160 -7.34 -10.86 -16.85
N LEU A 161 -8.17 -11.83 -17.26
CA LEU A 161 -9.39 -11.54 -18.03
C LEU A 161 -10.26 -10.47 -17.35
N SER A 162 -10.40 -10.57 -16.03
CA SER A 162 -11.07 -9.58 -15.18
C SER A 162 -10.56 -9.66 -13.74
N ALA A 163 -10.82 -8.64 -12.91
CA ALA A 163 -10.58 -8.70 -11.47
C ALA A 163 -11.34 -9.87 -10.81
N MET A 164 -12.58 -10.11 -11.23
CA MET A 164 -13.38 -11.25 -10.76
C MET A 164 -12.70 -12.59 -11.06
N THR A 165 -12.13 -12.73 -12.27
CA THR A 165 -11.38 -13.93 -12.66
C THR A 165 -10.11 -14.09 -11.81
N ALA A 166 -9.36 -12.99 -11.57
CA ALA A 166 -8.20 -13.01 -10.71
C ALA A 166 -8.56 -13.51 -9.32
N HIS A 167 -9.58 -12.91 -8.67
CA HIS A 167 -10.04 -13.35 -7.34
C HIS A 167 -10.54 -14.79 -7.28
N ALA A 168 -11.14 -15.28 -8.36
CA ALA A 168 -11.66 -16.66 -8.40
C ALA A 168 -10.56 -17.72 -8.52
N LEU A 169 -9.34 -17.34 -8.93
CA LEU A 169 -8.20 -18.23 -9.14
C LEU A 169 -7.15 -18.18 -8.01
N LEU A 170 -7.30 -17.24 -7.05
CA LEU A 170 -6.44 -17.09 -5.87
C LEU A 170 -6.90 -17.96 -4.70
#